data_3ed35a55c0a19e51cbf31505440ba28c
#
_entry.id   3ed35a55c0a19e51cbf31505440ba28c
#
_cell.length_a   1.000
_cell.length_b   1.000
_cell.length_c   1.000
_cell.angle_alpha   90.00
_cell.angle_beta   90.00
_cell.angle_gamma   90.00
#
_symmetry.space_group_name_H-M   'P 1'
#
loop_
_entity.id
_entity.type
_entity.pdbx_description
1 polymer ?
#
loop_
_entity_poly.entity_id
_entity_poly.type
_entity_poly.pdbx_seq_one_letter_code
_entity_poly.pdbx_strand_id
1 'polypeptide(L)'
;MNSRRDFIKKSGIGFAGLLITPSIFNNILLDSKQDIGIQLFTVREQLNQDVKLTLKKIADIGFKQVETFYGYGDKMSGKGFWGLDAKELAQLLKTYGLKSGSGHYNTTQYLTDGNTEVLKQQIEVANTLSQKYYTIPAMAPNVRQNGTVDGYKKMADLFNKAGELCKNNGLTLAYHNHAFEFATLEHKQTGFDILLKETDIKLLKFELDIFWVVNAGIDPITLFKQNEGRFAMWHVKDMDKTDNKVFTEVGTGRIDYKTIFENRKLAGNKFIFIEQDVIKKDPFESIAQSFSYVKQNLVK
;
A
#
# COMPACT_ATOMS: atom_id res chain seq x y z
N MET A 1 40.72 21.31 62.11
CA MET A 1 40.97 20.77 60.76
C MET A 1 40.42 19.38 60.71
N ASN A 2 39.15 19.21 60.43
CA ASN A 2 38.48 17.89 60.33
C ASN A 2 38.17 17.61 58.90
N SER A 3 38.67 16.49 58.49
CA SER A 3 38.76 15.94 57.17
C SER A 3 37.37 15.57 56.55
N ARG A 4 37.22 15.85 55.26
CA ARG A 4 36.08 15.53 54.40
C ARG A 4 35.78 14.03 54.19
N ARG A 5 36.17 13.15 55.13
CA ARG A 5 36.09 11.67 54.93
C ARG A 5 34.97 10.95 55.64
N ASP A 6 34.13 11.63 56.49
CA ASP A 6 33.14 10.94 57.30
C ASP A 6 31.69 11.10 56.87
N PHE A 7 31.42 11.62 55.67
CA PHE A 7 30.03 11.84 55.21
C PHE A 7 29.49 10.77 54.23
N ILE A 8 30.26 9.72 53.92
CA ILE A 8 29.84 8.70 52.92
C ILE A 8 29.62 7.34 53.59
N LYS A 9 29.01 7.27 54.73
CA LYS A 9 28.66 5.98 55.36
C LYS A 9 27.33 6.02 56.09
N LYS A 10 26.24 6.48 55.47
CA LYS A 10 24.87 6.16 55.91
C LYS A 10 23.86 6.72 54.90
N SER A 11 23.64 6.03 53.79
CA SER A 11 22.41 6.06 53.03
C SER A 11 22.42 4.88 52.04
N GLY A 12 22.32 3.69 52.57
CA GLY A 12 22.00 2.51 51.77
C GLY A 12 20.50 2.49 51.53
N ILE A 13 20.03 3.03 50.43
CA ILE A 13 18.73 2.70 49.83
C ILE A 13 19.02 2.09 48.48
N GLY A 14 18.80 0.79 48.39
CA GLY A 14 18.97 0.02 47.18
C GLY A 14 17.98 0.48 46.12
N PHE A 15 18.48 1.08 45.05
CA PHE A 15 17.76 1.17 43.81
C PHE A 15 17.91 -0.17 43.06
N ALA A 16 16.89 -1.02 43.18
CA ALA A 16 16.72 -2.14 42.30
C ALA A 16 16.42 -1.56 40.88
N GLY A 17 17.46 -1.40 40.08
CA GLY A 17 17.33 -1.06 38.66
C GLY A 17 16.63 -2.19 37.93
N LEU A 18 15.35 -2.02 37.63
CA LEU A 18 14.69 -2.84 36.62
C LEU A 18 15.37 -2.55 35.28
N LEU A 19 16.21 -3.47 34.84
CA LEU A 19 16.68 -3.54 33.46
C LEU A 19 15.46 -3.88 32.58
N ILE A 20 14.78 -2.85 32.09
CA ILE A 20 13.74 -2.99 31.06
C ILE A 20 14.48 -3.31 29.77
N THR A 21 14.46 -4.55 29.38
CA THR A 21 15.02 -5.00 28.11
C THR A 21 14.27 -4.38 26.95
N PRO A 22 14.92 -3.99 25.83
CA PRO A 22 14.28 -3.35 24.66
C PRO A 22 13.16 -4.16 24.00
N SER A 23 13.05 -5.46 24.33
CA SER A 23 12.02 -6.34 23.79
C SER A 23 10.59 -6.09 24.30
N ILE A 24 10.43 -5.39 25.44
CA ILE A 24 9.09 -5.11 25.99
C ILE A 24 8.45 -3.86 25.32
N PHE A 25 9.26 -2.92 24.81
CA PHE A 25 8.73 -1.74 24.12
C PHE A 25 8.18 -2.01 22.73
N ASN A 26 8.62 -3.08 22.04
CA ASN A 26 8.10 -3.41 20.71
C ASN A 26 6.71 -4.07 20.72
N ASN A 27 6.22 -4.56 21.87
CA ASN A 27 4.91 -5.22 21.93
C ASN A 27 3.75 -4.30 22.34
N ILE A 28 4.03 -3.07 22.80
CA ILE A 28 2.96 -2.15 23.26
C ILE A 28 2.44 -1.25 22.12
N LEU A 29 3.15 -1.16 20.98
CA LEU A 29 2.76 -0.31 19.84
C LEU A 29 1.98 -1.02 18.73
N LEU A 30 1.58 -2.29 18.93
CA LEU A 30 0.94 -3.11 17.89
C LEU A 30 -0.57 -3.29 18.04
N ASP A 31 -1.20 -2.60 18.99
CA ASP A 31 -2.65 -2.72 19.24
C ASP A 31 -3.44 -1.45 18.89
N SER A 32 -2.90 -0.58 18.05
CA SER A 32 -3.72 0.45 17.40
C SER A 32 -4.53 -0.21 16.29
N LYS A 33 -5.86 -0.13 16.38
CA LYS A 33 -6.76 -0.52 15.29
C LYS A 33 -6.20 0.01 13.97
N GLN A 34 -5.95 -0.90 13.04
CA GLN A 34 -5.47 -0.52 11.72
C GLN A 34 -6.55 0.32 11.01
N ASP A 35 -6.18 1.50 10.55
CA ASP A 35 -7.07 2.33 9.74
C ASP A 35 -7.44 1.59 8.45
N ILE A 36 -8.72 1.57 8.11
CA ILE A 36 -9.20 1.01 6.85
C ILE A 36 -9.13 2.10 5.80
N GLY A 37 -8.45 1.79 4.69
CA GLY A 37 -8.31 2.65 3.54
C GLY A 37 -9.19 2.23 2.37
N ILE A 38 -9.30 3.13 1.39
CA ILE A 38 -9.92 2.90 0.09
C ILE A 38 -8.99 3.39 -1.02
N GLN A 39 -8.82 2.57 -2.07
CA GLN A 39 -8.21 3.06 -3.32
C GLN A 39 -9.26 3.89 -4.06
N LEU A 40 -8.92 5.17 -4.33
CA LEU A 40 -9.84 6.14 -4.91
C LEU A 40 -10.27 5.83 -6.34
N PHE A 41 -9.55 4.96 -7.05
CA PHE A 41 -9.95 4.46 -8.36
C PHE A 41 -11.33 3.76 -8.34
N THR A 42 -11.70 3.16 -7.21
CA THR A 42 -13.00 2.55 -6.97
C THR A 42 -14.17 3.49 -7.23
N VAL A 43 -14.00 4.76 -6.90
CA VAL A 43 -15.05 5.80 -7.01
C VAL A 43 -14.62 6.92 -7.98
N ARG A 44 -13.81 6.58 -8.99
CA ARG A 44 -13.23 7.52 -9.96
C ARG A 44 -14.25 8.35 -10.71
N GLU A 45 -15.41 7.76 -11.01
CA GLU A 45 -16.49 8.46 -11.72
C GLU A 45 -17.15 9.52 -10.82
N GLN A 46 -17.37 9.21 -9.55
CA GLN A 46 -17.93 10.13 -8.56
C GLN A 46 -16.94 11.27 -8.25
N LEU A 47 -15.65 10.95 -8.18
CA LEU A 47 -14.59 11.96 -8.04
C LEU A 47 -14.54 12.92 -9.23
N ASN A 48 -14.74 12.42 -10.45
CA ASN A 48 -14.84 13.25 -11.66
C ASN A 48 -16.06 14.16 -11.67
N GLN A 49 -17.15 13.79 -10.98
CA GLN A 49 -18.36 14.59 -10.87
C GLN A 49 -18.22 15.65 -9.76
N ASP A 50 -17.90 15.23 -8.54
CA ASP A 50 -17.72 16.09 -7.38
C ASP A 50 -16.73 15.47 -6.37
N VAL A 51 -15.49 15.95 -6.42
CA VAL A 51 -14.43 15.46 -5.53
C VAL A 51 -14.71 15.74 -4.06
N LYS A 52 -15.31 16.90 -3.73
CA LYS A 52 -15.59 17.30 -2.35
C LYS A 52 -16.68 16.43 -1.74
N LEU A 53 -17.78 16.25 -2.44
CA LEU A 53 -18.88 15.41 -2.00
C LEU A 53 -18.45 13.95 -1.88
N THR A 54 -17.67 13.46 -2.84
CA THR A 54 -17.18 12.06 -2.84
C THR A 54 -16.28 11.79 -1.65
N LEU A 55 -15.27 12.64 -1.39
CA LEU A 55 -14.38 12.47 -0.24
C LEU A 55 -15.12 12.62 1.09
N LYS A 56 -16.10 13.52 1.16
CA LYS A 56 -16.96 13.63 2.34
C LYS A 56 -17.72 12.34 2.60
N LYS A 57 -18.37 11.75 1.59
CA LYS A 57 -19.10 10.47 1.72
C LYS A 57 -18.19 9.33 2.14
N ILE A 58 -16.96 9.25 1.61
CA ILE A 58 -15.95 8.27 2.04
C ILE A 58 -15.64 8.43 3.53
N ALA A 59 -15.43 9.65 4.00
CA ALA A 59 -15.16 9.93 5.41
C ALA A 59 -16.39 9.60 6.31
N ASP A 60 -17.61 9.92 5.85
CA ASP A 60 -18.86 9.64 6.56
C ASP A 60 -19.12 8.13 6.73
N ILE A 61 -18.73 7.29 5.75
CA ILE A 61 -18.75 5.82 5.86
C ILE A 61 -17.82 5.33 6.97
N GLY A 62 -16.74 6.05 7.22
CA GLY A 62 -15.80 5.76 8.30
C GLY A 62 -14.38 5.46 7.88
N PHE A 63 -14.06 5.50 6.59
CA PHE A 63 -12.68 5.39 6.12
C PHE A 63 -11.79 6.45 6.77
N LYS A 64 -10.53 6.10 7.03
CA LYS A 64 -9.52 7.01 7.58
C LYS A 64 -8.32 7.20 6.68
N GLN A 65 -8.14 6.31 5.73
CA GLN A 65 -7.06 6.33 4.75
C GLN A 65 -7.64 6.36 3.33
N VAL A 66 -6.98 7.06 2.45
CA VAL A 66 -7.22 6.96 1.00
C VAL A 66 -5.89 6.66 0.32
N GLU A 67 -5.95 5.86 -0.71
CA GLU A 67 -4.89 5.76 -1.69
C GLU A 67 -5.30 6.55 -2.93
N THR A 68 -4.47 7.51 -3.30
CA THR A 68 -4.72 8.36 -4.47
C THR A 68 -4.23 7.69 -5.75
N PHE A 69 -4.63 8.19 -6.91
CA PHE A 69 -3.99 7.87 -8.19
C PHE A 69 -3.73 9.16 -8.96
N TYR A 70 -2.58 9.24 -9.64
CA TYR A 70 -2.05 10.45 -10.23
C TYR A 70 -1.50 10.21 -11.64
N GLY A 71 -1.80 11.13 -12.55
CA GLY A 71 -1.26 11.09 -13.91
C GLY A 71 -2.02 10.19 -14.88
N TYR A 72 -3.30 9.87 -14.59
CA TYR A 72 -4.18 9.07 -15.44
C TYR A 72 -5.34 9.89 -15.97
N GLY A 73 -5.47 9.92 -17.33
CA GLY A 73 -6.59 10.54 -18.03
C GLY A 73 -6.51 12.06 -18.22
N ASP A 74 -7.33 12.59 -19.13
CA ASP A 74 -7.26 13.97 -19.60
C ASP A 74 -7.68 15.02 -18.55
N LYS A 75 -8.56 14.65 -17.62
CA LYS A 75 -9.00 15.54 -16.53
C LYS A 75 -7.98 15.69 -15.41
N MET A 76 -6.91 14.93 -15.43
CA MET A 76 -5.80 15.03 -14.50
C MET A 76 -4.63 15.84 -15.07
N SER A 77 -4.76 16.34 -16.29
CA SER A 77 -3.81 17.26 -16.90
C SER A 77 -3.90 18.64 -16.22
N GLY A 78 -2.76 19.18 -15.80
CA GLY A 78 -2.61 20.51 -15.21
C GLY A 78 -2.65 20.56 -13.69
N LYS A 79 -3.72 20.13 -13.01
CA LYS A 79 -3.77 20.11 -11.53
C LYS A 79 -3.61 18.74 -10.90
N GLY A 80 -3.73 17.66 -11.64
CA GLY A 80 -3.37 16.30 -11.23
C GLY A 80 -4.44 15.50 -10.47
N PHE A 81 -5.36 16.13 -9.73
CA PHE A 81 -6.38 15.46 -8.93
C PHE A 81 -7.77 16.08 -9.15
N TRP A 82 -8.49 15.65 -10.18
CA TRP A 82 -9.89 16.09 -10.43
C TRP A 82 -10.08 17.62 -10.39
N GLY A 83 -9.09 18.35 -10.90
CA GLY A 83 -9.08 19.82 -10.88
C GLY A 83 -8.44 20.43 -9.63
N LEU A 84 -7.96 19.64 -8.69
CA LEU A 84 -7.19 20.09 -7.52
C LEU A 84 -5.69 19.84 -7.74
N ASP A 85 -4.85 20.72 -7.23
CA ASP A 85 -3.44 20.41 -7.05
C ASP A 85 -3.21 19.61 -5.75
N ALA A 86 -1.96 19.16 -5.52
CA ALA A 86 -1.62 18.33 -4.37
C ALA A 86 -1.87 19.05 -3.02
N LYS A 87 -1.67 20.36 -2.95
CA LYS A 87 -1.91 21.15 -1.72
C LYS A 87 -3.39 21.32 -1.45
N GLU A 88 -4.17 21.59 -2.49
CA GLU A 88 -5.64 21.69 -2.41
C GLU A 88 -6.23 20.35 -1.96
N LEU A 89 -5.75 19.21 -2.53
CA LEU A 89 -6.19 17.89 -2.11
C LEU A 89 -5.78 17.58 -0.67
N ALA A 90 -4.53 17.87 -0.28
CA ALA A 90 -4.07 17.66 1.11
C ALA A 90 -4.93 18.41 2.12
N GLN A 91 -5.28 19.67 1.82
CA GLN A 91 -6.16 20.48 2.67
C GLN A 91 -7.58 19.88 2.74
N LEU A 92 -8.10 19.40 1.62
CA LEU A 92 -9.43 18.79 1.55
C LEU A 92 -9.49 17.48 2.34
N LEU A 93 -8.49 16.60 2.21
CA LEU A 93 -8.36 15.37 2.99
C LEU A 93 -8.32 15.68 4.49
N LYS A 94 -7.51 16.67 4.90
CA LYS A 94 -7.44 17.13 6.29
C LYS A 94 -8.79 17.62 6.81
N THR A 95 -9.56 18.35 5.99
CA THR A 95 -10.89 18.86 6.35
C THR A 95 -11.86 17.73 6.70
N TYR A 96 -11.77 16.60 6.01
CA TYR A 96 -12.63 15.44 6.26
C TYR A 96 -12.00 14.38 7.19
N GLY A 97 -10.83 14.66 7.78
CA GLY A 97 -10.14 13.74 8.68
C GLY A 97 -9.61 12.48 7.98
N LEU A 98 -9.34 12.59 6.67
CA LEU A 98 -8.72 11.56 5.85
C LEU A 98 -7.20 11.78 5.78
N LYS A 99 -6.45 10.69 5.64
CA LYS A 99 -5.01 10.68 5.39
C LYS A 99 -4.72 9.93 4.09
N SER A 100 -3.61 10.24 3.43
CA SER A 100 -3.14 9.46 2.28
C SER A 100 -1.84 8.77 2.66
N GLY A 101 -1.88 7.44 2.86
CA GLY A 101 -0.69 6.65 3.19
C GLY A 101 0.14 6.30 1.96
N SER A 102 -0.51 6.21 0.79
CA SER A 102 0.06 5.80 -0.49
C SER A 102 -0.66 6.49 -1.65
N GLY A 103 -0.04 6.45 -2.83
CA GLY A 103 -0.64 6.84 -4.08
C GLY A 103 -0.08 6.06 -5.27
N HIS A 104 -0.95 5.70 -6.21
CA HIS A 104 -0.60 5.14 -7.50
C HIS A 104 -0.14 6.24 -8.46
N TYR A 105 1.02 6.09 -9.04
CA TYR A 105 1.63 7.07 -9.93
C TYR A 105 1.85 6.50 -11.33
N ASN A 106 1.43 7.22 -12.36
CA ASN A 106 1.71 6.82 -13.73
C ASN A 106 3.19 7.01 -14.06
N THR A 107 3.95 5.94 -13.96
CA THR A 107 5.39 5.90 -14.21
C THR A 107 5.75 5.33 -15.58
N THR A 108 4.79 5.21 -16.49
CA THR A 108 4.99 4.57 -17.81
C THR A 108 6.18 5.16 -18.57
N GLN A 109 6.35 6.49 -18.55
CA GLN A 109 7.49 7.13 -19.21
C GLN A 109 8.81 6.68 -18.60
N TYR A 110 8.97 6.74 -17.28
CA TYR A 110 10.18 6.29 -16.60
C TYR A 110 10.50 4.82 -16.92
N LEU A 111 9.51 3.94 -16.86
CA LEU A 111 9.71 2.51 -17.12
C LEU A 111 10.04 2.21 -18.58
N THR A 112 9.76 3.12 -19.50
CA THR A 112 10.03 2.99 -20.94
C THR A 112 11.41 3.51 -21.32
N ASP A 113 11.75 4.73 -20.89
CA ASP A 113 12.95 5.46 -21.33
C ASP A 113 13.96 5.76 -20.22
N GLY A 114 13.60 5.50 -18.95
CA GLY A 114 14.46 5.77 -17.80
C GLY A 114 14.50 7.24 -17.35
N ASN A 115 13.64 8.11 -17.90
CA ASN A 115 13.61 9.52 -17.55
C ASN A 115 13.11 9.74 -16.13
N THR A 116 13.97 10.23 -15.25
CA THR A 116 13.70 10.43 -13.82
C THR A 116 12.96 11.72 -13.51
N GLU A 117 12.77 12.64 -14.44
CA GLU A 117 12.13 13.92 -14.17
C GLU A 117 10.66 13.75 -13.75
N VAL A 118 9.96 12.82 -14.39
CA VAL A 118 8.58 12.46 -14.01
C VAL A 118 8.52 11.91 -12.59
N LEU A 119 9.49 11.07 -12.19
CA LEU A 119 9.56 10.53 -10.83
C LEU A 119 9.78 11.64 -9.79
N LYS A 120 10.70 12.57 -10.06
CA LYS A 120 10.99 13.69 -9.16
C LYS A 120 9.75 14.53 -8.89
N GLN A 121 9.02 14.91 -9.96
CA GLN A 121 7.77 15.66 -9.84
C GLN A 121 6.72 14.90 -9.03
N GLN A 122 6.55 13.61 -9.29
CA GLN A 122 5.58 12.77 -8.59
C GLN A 122 5.97 12.52 -7.13
N ILE A 123 7.26 12.43 -6.81
CA ILE A 123 7.78 12.37 -5.44
C ILE A 123 7.44 13.65 -4.66
N GLU A 124 7.52 14.83 -5.28
CA GLU A 124 7.09 16.09 -4.65
C GLU A 124 5.59 16.09 -4.36
N VAL A 125 4.78 15.54 -5.27
CA VAL A 125 3.33 15.35 -5.05
C VAL A 125 3.08 14.43 -3.86
N ALA A 126 3.75 13.26 -3.79
CA ALA A 126 3.63 12.31 -2.69
C ALA A 126 4.02 12.95 -1.34
N ASN A 127 5.10 13.71 -1.30
CA ASN A 127 5.54 14.42 -0.10
C ASN A 127 4.56 15.52 0.32
N THR A 128 3.97 16.25 -0.64
CA THR A 128 2.92 17.26 -0.36
C THR A 128 1.69 16.63 0.29
N LEU A 129 1.32 15.40 -0.11
CA LEU A 129 0.23 14.62 0.46
C LEU A 129 0.65 13.88 1.76
N SER A 130 1.92 14.02 2.20
CA SER A 130 2.49 13.33 3.38
C SER A 130 2.39 11.80 3.28
N GLN A 131 2.47 11.25 2.08
CA GLN A 131 2.45 9.83 1.83
C GLN A 131 3.71 9.14 2.38
N LYS A 132 3.61 7.84 2.63
CA LYS A 132 4.74 6.98 3.05
C LYS A 132 5.22 6.11 1.90
N TYR A 133 4.31 5.78 0.99
CA TYR A 133 4.58 4.93 -0.15
C TYR A 133 4.27 5.67 -1.46
N TYR A 134 5.21 5.51 -2.38
CA TYR A 134 5.06 5.86 -3.78
C TYR A 134 4.87 4.55 -4.54
N THR A 135 3.67 4.31 -5.07
CA THR A 135 3.31 3.02 -5.66
C THR A 135 3.29 3.10 -7.19
N ILE A 136 4.01 2.18 -7.83
CA ILE A 136 3.96 1.92 -9.26
C ILE A 136 2.87 0.86 -9.52
N PRO A 137 1.73 1.22 -10.16
CA PRO A 137 0.60 0.29 -10.30
C PRO A 137 0.65 -0.55 -11.58
N ALA A 138 1.62 -0.32 -12.47
CA ALA A 138 1.67 -1.04 -13.74
C ALA A 138 3.09 -1.14 -14.29
N MET A 139 3.35 -2.24 -14.99
CA MET A 139 4.55 -2.45 -15.79
C MET A 139 4.60 -1.59 -17.05
N ALA A 140 5.80 -1.44 -17.62
CA ALA A 140 5.95 -0.91 -18.97
C ALA A 140 5.09 -1.71 -19.97
N PRO A 141 4.45 -1.06 -20.95
CA PRO A 141 3.49 -1.71 -21.84
C PRO A 141 4.02 -2.95 -22.56
N ASN A 142 5.28 -2.93 -22.99
CA ASN A 142 5.93 -4.06 -23.64
C ASN A 142 6.10 -5.28 -22.72
N VAL A 143 6.43 -5.05 -21.42
CA VAL A 143 6.56 -6.13 -20.44
C VAL A 143 5.21 -6.66 -20.02
N ARG A 144 4.21 -5.78 -19.91
CA ARG A 144 2.83 -6.17 -19.60
C ARG A 144 2.21 -7.06 -20.68
N GLN A 145 2.50 -6.77 -21.95
CA GLN A 145 1.92 -7.49 -23.10
C GLN A 145 2.70 -8.75 -23.46
N ASN A 146 4.02 -8.69 -23.42
CA ASN A 146 4.93 -9.74 -23.84
C ASN A 146 6.10 -9.88 -22.87
N GLY A 147 5.79 -10.19 -21.62
CA GLY A 147 6.80 -10.31 -20.56
C GLY A 147 7.83 -11.39 -20.88
N THR A 148 9.11 -11.06 -20.72
CA THR A 148 10.24 -11.98 -20.81
C THR A 148 11.07 -11.91 -19.53
N VAL A 149 11.91 -12.91 -19.29
CA VAL A 149 12.85 -12.92 -18.16
C VAL A 149 13.69 -11.64 -18.13
N ASP A 150 14.29 -11.27 -19.27
CA ASP A 150 15.13 -10.07 -19.37
C ASP A 150 14.32 -8.78 -19.22
N GLY A 151 13.07 -8.77 -19.72
CA GLY A 151 12.15 -7.65 -19.51
C GLY A 151 11.88 -7.40 -18.04
N TYR A 152 11.57 -8.44 -17.25
CA TYR A 152 11.34 -8.32 -15.81
C TYR A 152 12.61 -7.97 -15.04
N LYS A 153 13.78 -8.49 -15.42
CA LYS A 153 15.06 -8.07 -14.82
C LYS A 153 15.35 -6.59 -15.05
N LYS A 154 15.09 -6.10 -16.27
CA LYS A 154 15.20 -4.66 -16.55
C LYS A 154 14.25 -3.82 -15.70
N MET A 155 13.01 -4.29 -15.50
CA MET A 155 12.08 -3.60 -14.58
C MET A 155 12.59 -3.61 -13.15
N ALA A 156 13.14 -4.71 -12.66
CA ALA A 156 13.73 -4.80 -11.32
C ALA A 156 14.87 -3.78 -11.12
N ASP A 157 15.75 -3.63 -12.12
CA ASP A 157 16.80 -2.60 -12.10
C ASP A 157 16.24 -1.18 -12.02
N LEU A 158 15.19 -0.90 -12.81
CA LEU A 158 14.52 0.40 -12.77
C LEU A 158 13.81 0.63 -11.42
N PHE A 159 13.20 -0.41 -10.86
CA PHE A 159 12.59 -0.32 -9.52
C PHE A 159 13.62 -0.09 -8.43
N ASN A 160 14.78 -0.73 -8.46
CA ASN A 160 15.85 -0.46 -7.51
C ASN A 160 16.32 1.00 -7.61
N LYS A 161 16.53 1.54 -8.82
CA LYS A 161 16.91 2.95 -9.04
C LYS A 161 15.80 3.92 -8.56
N ALA A 162 14.54 3.65 -8.87
CA ALA A 162 13.42 4.45 -8.37
C ALA A 162 13.30 4.36 -6.84
N GLY A 163 13.57 3.18 -6.26
CA GLY A 163 13.58 2.96 -4.81
C GLY A 163 14.64 3.79 -4.09
N GLU A 164 15.85 3.90 -4.64
CA GLU A 164 16.87 4.80 -4.11
C GLU A 164 16.42 6.26 -4.16
N LEU A 165 15.80 6.68 -5.27
CA LEU A 165 15.30 8.05 -5.39
C LEU A 165 14.19 8.33 -4.37
N CYS A 166 13.23 7.41 -4.21
CA CYS A 166 12.17 7.50 -3.21
C CYS A 166 12.75 7.59 -1.79
N LYS A 167 13.64 6.67 -1.44
CA LYS A 167 14.29 6.61 -0.11
C LYS A 167 15.03 7.89 0.24
N ASN A 168 15.78 8.47 -0.72
CA ASN A 168 16.48 9.73 -0.53
C ASN A 168 15.55 10.93 -0.30
N ASN A 169 14.28 10.77 -0.64
CA ASN A 169 13.20 11.76 -0.44
C ASN A 169 12.20 11.36 0.67
N GLY A 170 12.55 10.39 1.52
CA GLY A 170 11.75 10.00 2.69
C GLY A 170 10.53 9.11 2.38
N LEU A 171 10.47 8.54 1.18
CA LEU A 171 9.40 7.63 0.73
C LEU A 171 9.92 6.19 0.61
N THR A 172 9.01 5.23 0.64
CA THR A 172 9.28 3.85 0.26
C THR A 172 8.63 3.59 -1.09
N LEU A 173 9.39 3.05 -2.05
CA LEU A 173 8.80 2.59 -3.30
C LEU A 173 7.97 1.33 -3.06
N ALA A 174 6.80 1.25 -3.69
CA ALA A 174 6.00 0.03 -3.75
C ALA A 174 5.65 -0.33 -5.21
N TYR A 175 5.42 -1.61 -5.45
CA TYR A 175 4.89 -2.13 -6.71
C TYR A 175 3.57 -2.86 -6.45
N HIS A 176 2.55 -2.54 -7.23
CA HIS A 176 1.24 -3.19 -7.21
C HIS A 176 1.12 -4.20 -8.37
N ASN A 177 0.77 -5.44 -8.03
CA ASN A 177 0.65 -6.52 -9.00
C ASN A 177 -0.75 -6.65 -9.60
N HIS A 178 -0.77 -7.31 -10.76
CA HIS A 178 -1.97 -7.89 -11.37
C HIS A 178 -1.77 -9.41 -11.54
N ALA A 179 -2.58 -10.05 -12.39
CA ALA A 179 -2.45 -11.49 -12.64
C ALA A 179 -1.34 -11.83 -13.65
N PHE A 180 -0.98 -10.93 -14.56
CA PHE A 180 -0.05 -11.22 -15.64
C PHE A 180 1.39 -11.47 -15.16
N GLU A 181 1.79 -10.92 -14.01
CA GLU A 181 3.12 -11.16 -13.44
C GLU A 181 3.31 -12.61 -12.98
N PHE A 182 2.22 -13.33 -12.74
CA PHE A 182 2.23 -14.75 -12.34
C PHE A 182 2.18 -15.72 -13.51
N ALA A 183 2.12 -15.22 -14.76
CA ALA A 183 2.23 -16.07 -15.93
C ALA A 183 3.61 -16.74 -15.99
N THR A 184 3.62 -18.03 -16.33
CA THR A 184 4.86 -18.81 -16.45
C THR A 184 5.67 -18.31 -17.63
N LEU A 185 6.92 -17.96 -17.38
CA LEU A 185 7.94 -17.58 -18.33
C LEU A 185 8.89 -18.77 -18.60
N GLU A 186 9.96 -18.49 -19.34
CA GLU A 186 11.06 -19.44 -19.53
C GLU A 186 11.60 -19.95 -18.20
N HIS A 187 12.10 -21.18 -18.17
CA HIS A 187 12.65 -21.84 -16.98
C HIS A 187 11.66 -22.00 -15.81
N LYS A 188 10.35 -22.03 -16.10
CA LYS A 188 9.25 -22.22 -15.10
C LYS A 188 9.22 -21.18 -13.98
N GLN A 189 9.80 -20.01 -14.18
CA GLN A 189 9.70 -18.87 -13.26
C GLN A 189 8.60 -17.91 -13.69
N THR A 190 8.15 -17.06 -12.82
CA THR A 190 7.17 -16.00 -13.11
C THR A 190 7.84 -14.63 -13.11
N GLY A 191 7.22 -13.63 -13.71
CA GLY A 191 7.67 -12.26 -13.61
C GLY A 191 7.69 -11.77 -12.17
N PHE A 192 6.72 -12.21 -11.35
CA PHE A 192 6.64 -11.84 -9.93
C PHE A 192 7.81 -12.43 -9.12
N ASP A 193 8.23 -13.69 -9.40
CA ASP A 193 9.40 -14.31 -8.78
C ASP A 193 10.68 -13.51 -9.09
N ILE A 194 10.84 -13.07 -10.36
CA ILE A 194 11.98 -12.26 -10.76
C ILE A 194 11.99 -10.94 -9.98
N LEU A 195 10.86 -10.24 -9.88
CA LEU A 195 10.79 -9.00 -9.12
C LEU A 195 11.12 -9.19 -7.64
N LEU A 196 10.60 -10.25 -7.02
CA LEU A 196 10.89 -10.58 -5.62
C LEU A 196 12.38 -10.83 -5.39
N LYS A 197 13.04 -11.52 -6.33
CA LYS A 197 14.44 -11.92 -6.24
C LYS A 197 15.41 -10.79 -6.57
N GLU A 198 15.14 -10.04 -7.64
CA GLU A 198 16.10 -9.08 -8.20
C GLU A 198 15.93 -7.66 -7.64
N THR A 199 14.91 -7.41 -6.78
CA THR A 199 14.73 -6.11 -6.12
C THR A 199 15.16 -6.13 -4.65
N ASP A 200 15.87 -5.07 -4.21
CA ASP A 200 16.30 -4.93 -2.83
C ASP A 200 15.08 -4.70 -1.90
N ILE A 201 14.95 -5.53 -0.88
CA ILE A 201 13.90 -5.44 0.14
C ILE A 201 13.88 -4.09 0.88
N LYS A 202 15.03 -3.39 0.93
CA LYS A 202 15.16 -2.07 1.55
C LYS A 202 14.71 -0.93 0.64
N LEU A 203 14.58 -1.19 -0.66
CA LEU A 203 14.23 -0.22 -1.69
C LEU A 203 12.81 -0.39 -2.21
N LEU A 204 12.36 -1.65 -2.36
CA LEU A 204 11.03 -1.96 -2.87
C LEU A 204 10.23 -2.80 -1.88
N LYS A 205 9.01 -2.39 -1.62
CA LYS A 205 7.95 -3.20 -1.03
C LYS A 205 6.90 -3.52 -2.09
N PHE A 206 6.02 -4.47 -1.76
CA PHE A 206 4.87 -4.77 -2.61
C PHE A 206 3.58 -4.29 -1.96
N GLU A 207 2.74 -3.72 -2.77
CA GLU A 207 1.32 -3.61 -2.52
C GLU A 207 0.66 -4.82 -3.19
N LEU A 208 0.37 -5.83 -2.37
CA LEU A 208 -0.18 -7.07 -2.88
C LEU A 208 -1.67 -6.92 -3.16
N ASP A 209 -2.04 -7.00 -4.42
CA ASP A 209 -3.44 -7.17 -4.79
C ASP A 209 -3.84 -8.64 -4.66
N ILE A 210 -4.58 -8.91 -3.58
CA ILE A 210 -4.93 -10.28 -3.19
C ILE A 210 -5.89 -10.91 -4.21
N PHE A 211 -6.79 -10.13 -4.82
CA PHE A 211 -7.68 -10.62 -5.86
C PHE A 211 -6.90 -11.20 -7.04
N TRP A 212 -5.92 -10.46 -7.54
CA TRP A 212 -5.13 -10.88 -8.71
C TRP A 212 -4.21 -12.06 -8.40
N VAL A 213 -3.68 -12.16 -7.18
CA VAL A 213 -2.93 -13.32 -6.72
C VAL A 213 -3.80 -14.57 -6.74
N VAL A 214 -4.99 -14.50 -6.14
CA VAL A 214 -5.94 -15.64 -6.11
C VAL A 214 -6.46 -15.95 -7.51
N ASN A 215 -6.72 -14.93 -8.35
CA ASN A 215 -7.11 -15.09 -9.75
C ASN A 215 -6.08 -15.88 -10.57
N ALA A 216 -4.80 -15.64 -10.30
CA ALA A 216 -3.69 -16.39 -10.91
C ALA A 216 -3.50 -17.81 -10.33
N GLY A 217 -4.33 -18.23 -9.38
CA GLY A 217 -4.24 -19.55 -8.74
C GLY A 217 -3.13 -19.67 -7.69
N ILE A 218 -2.60 -18.55 -7.20
CA ILE A 218 -1.54 -18.52 -6.19
C ILE A 218 -2.14 -18.35 -4.80
N ASP A 219 -1.59 -19.06 -3.82
CA ASP A 219 -1.94 -18.88 -2.41
C ASP A 219 -1.16 -17.70 -1.80
N PRO A 220 -1.83 -16.61 -1.36
CA PRO A 220 -1.17 -15.47 -0.74
C PRO A 220 -0.35 -15.84 0.50
N ILE A 221 -0.77 -16.84 1.27
CA ILE A 221 -0.07 -17.26 2.50
C ILE A 221 1.27 -17.91 2.16
N THR A 222 1.32 -18.68 1.08
CA THR A 222 2.58 -19.23 0.57
C THR A 222 3.54 -18.14 0.17
N LEU A 223 3.06 -17.07 -0.53
CA LEU A 223 3.89 -15.90 -0.85
C LEU A 223 4.43 -15.23 0.43
N PHE A 224 3.60 -15.06 1.46
CA PHE A 224 4.03 -14.45 2.72
C PHE A 224 5.13 -15.25 3.41
N LYS A 225 4.99 -16.58 3.46
CA LYS A 225 5.98 -17.47 4.06
C LYS A 225 7.33 -17.46 3.34
N GLN A 226 7.30 -17.37 2.03
CA GLN A 226 8.51 -17.34 1.20
C GLN A 226 9.20 -15.97 1.16
N ASN A 227 8.44 -14.90 1.43
CA ASN A 227 8.91 -13.51 1.25
C ASN A 227 8.47 -12.63 2.43
N GLU A 228 8.86 -13.03 3.65
CA GLU A 228 8.47 -12.35 4.88
C GLU A 228 8.80 -10.85 4.84
N GLY A 229 7.84 -10.01 5.25
CA GLY A 229 8.02 -8.57 5.35
C GLY A 229 8.05 -7.80 4.03
N ARG A 230 7.78 -8.46 2.87
CA ARG A 230 7.79 -7.81 1.55
C ARG A 230 6.47 -7.10 1.21
N PHE A 231 5.33 -7.53 1.77
CA PHE A 231 3.98 -7.12 1.35
C PHE A 231 3.40 -6.06 2.29
N ALA A 232 3.97 -4.85 2.22
CA ALA A 232 3.67 -3.77 3.16
C ALA A 232 2.25 -3.20 3.03
N MET A 233 1.64 -3.31 1.88
CA MET A 233 0.28 -2.85 1.60
C MET A 233 -0.53 -3.94 0.90
N TRP A 234 -1.85 -3.93 1.10
CA TRP A 234 -2.76 -4.85 0.44
C TRP A 234 -3.92 -4.12 -0.20
N HIS A 235 -4.23 -4.50 -1.45
CA HIS A 235 -5.54 -4.28 -2.02
C HIS A 235 -6.46 -5.43 -1.65
N VAL A 236 -7.57 -5.06 -1.02
CA VAL A 236 -8.60 -5.98 -0.52
C VAL A 236 -9.80 -5.89 -1.45
N LYS A 237 -9.82 -6.76 -2.46
CA LYS A 237 -10.87 -6.92 -3.47
C LYS A 237 -11.44 -8.33 -3.36
N ASP A 238 -12.76 -8.52 -3.43
CA ASP A 238 -13.31 -9.87 -3.35
C ASP A 238 -13.79 -10.37 -4.72
N MET A 239 -13.77 -11.68 -4.84
CA MET A 239 -14.02 -12.43 -6.07
C MET A 239 -15.34 -13.16 -5.96
N ASP A 240 -16.19 -13.03 -6.97
CA ASP A 240 -17.45 -13.75 -7.02
C ASP A 240 -17.26 -15.27 -6.86
N LYS A 241 -18.23 -15.92 -6.24
CA LYS A 241 -18.13 -17.36 -5.92
C LYS A 241 -18.19 -18.26 -7.16
N THR A 242 -18.80 -17.77 -8.22
CA THR A 242 -19.07 -18.54 -9.44
C THR A 242 -18.21 -18.11 -10.63
N ASP A 243 -17.77 -16.84 -10.66
CA ASP A 243 -16.94 -16.29 -11.74
C ASP A 243 -15.73 -15.54 -11.17
N ASN A 244 -14.55 -16.09 -11.45
CA ASN A 244 -13.27 -15.52 -10.99
C ASN A 244 -12.86 -14.21 -11.66
N LYS A 245 -13.60 -13.74 -12.66
CA LYS A 245 -13.40 -12.46 -13.33
C LYS A 245 -14.28 -11.35 -12.81
N VAL A 246 -15.23 -11.68 -11.92
CA VAL A 246 -16.22 -10.75 -11.40
C VAL A 246 -15.82 -10.29 -9.99
N PHE A 247 -15.79 -8.97 -9.82
CA PHE A 247 -15.61 -8.34 -8.51
C PHE A 247 -16.91 -8.31 -7.74
N THR A 248 -16.82 -8.49 -6.43
CA THR A 248 -17.94 -8.33 -5.52
C THR A 248 -17.48 -7.64 -4.23
N GLU A 249 -18.44 -7.25 -3.38
CA GLU A 249 -18.12 -6.60 -2.11
C GLU A 249 -17.36 -7.54 -1.18
N VAL A 250 -16.37 -7.01 -0.48
CA VAL A 250 -15.54 -7.79 0.45
C VAL A 250 -16.40 -8.49 1.48
N GLY A 251 -16.21 -9.80 1.61
CA GLY A 251 -16.96 -10.69 2.50
C GLY A 251 -18.17 -11.35 1.86
N THR A 252 -18.51 -11.04 0.61
CA THR A 252 -19.57 -11.73 -0.13
C THR A 252 -19.03 -12.75 -1.13
N GLY A 253 -17.76 -12.63 -1.46
CA GLY A 253 -17.07 -13.48 -2.41
C GLY A 253 -16.51 -14.78 -1.81
N ARG A 254 -15.48 -15.30 -2.47
CA ARG A 254 -14.86 -16.61 -2.14
C ARG A 254 -13.47 -16.50 -1.53
N ILE A 255 -12.86 -15.30 -1.45
CA ILE A 255 -11.51 -15.14 -0.91
C ILE A 255 -11.57 -15.25 0.62
N ASP A 256 -10.78 -16.16 1.19
CA ASP A 256 -10.71 -16.34 2.65
C ASP A 256 -9.84 -15.25 3.31
N TYR A 257 -10.41 -14.05 3.39
CA TYR A 257 -9.76 -12.93 4.02
C TYR A 257 -9.47 -13.13 5.51
N LYS A 258 -10.22 -13.96 6.22
CA LYS A 258 -9.95 -14.23 7.64
C LYS A 258 -8.58 -14.85 7.82
N THR A 259 -8.33 -15.96 7.12
CA THR A 259 -7.03 -16.65 7.15
C THR A 259 -5.89 -15.76 6.63
N ILE A 260 -6.14 -14.96 5.59
CA ILE A 260 -5.13 -14.02 5.05
C ILE A 260 -4.76 -12.96 6.10
N PHE A 261 -5.73 -12.34 6.78
CA PHE A 261 -5.50 -11.33 7.81
C PHE A 261 -4.80 -11.87 9.06
N GLU A 262 -5.01 -13.11 9.43
CA GLU A 262 -4.26 -13.78 10.51
C GLU A 262 -2.75 -13.82 10.22
N ASN A 263 -2.36 -13.84 8.95
CA ASN A 263 -0.97 -13.86 8.50
C ASN A 263 -0.39 -12.46 8.18
N ARG A 264 -1.11 -11.36 8.50
CA ARG A 264 -0.68 -10.00 8.15
C ARG A 264 0.69 -9.60 8.69
N LYS A 265 1.07 -10.10 9.88
CA LYS A 265 2.37 -9.82 10.49
C LYS A 265 3.50 -10.44 9.68
N LEU A 266 3.31 -11.68 9.23
CA LEU A 266 4.26 -12.39 8.39
C LEU A 266 4.48 -11.67 7.06
N ALA A 267 3.40 -11.17 6.45
CA ALA A 267 3.46 -10.37 5.23
C ALA A 267 4.19 -9.02 5.43
N GLY A 268 4.24 -8.50 6.66
CA GLY A 268 4.77 -7.16 6.97
C GLY A 268 3.76 -6.04 6.68
N ASN A 269 2.46 -6.37 6.65
CA ASN A 269 1.39 -5.44 6.27
C ASN A 269 1.29 -4.23 7.21
N LYS A 270 1.19 -3.03 6.61
CA LYS A 270 1.06 -1.72 7.27
C LYS A 270 -0.23 -1.01 6.88
N PHE A 271 -0.69 -1.18 5.63
CA PHE A 271 -1.89 -0.55 5.09
C PHE A 271 -2.76 -1.57 4.37
N ILE A 272 -4.06 -1.37 4.46
CA ILE A 272 -5.05 -2.09 3.66
C ILE A 272 -5.92 -1.06 2.95
N PHE A 273 -6.16 -1.27 1.66
CA PHE A 273 -7.05 -0.46 0.85
C PHE A 273 -8.12 -1.35 0.22
N ILE A 274 -9.38 -1.06 0.54
CA ILE A 274 -10.51 -1.69 -0.15
C ILE A 274 -10.53 -1.14 -1.58
N GLU A 275 -10.68 -2.02 -2.56
CA GLU A 275 -10.85 -1.61 -3.95
C GLU A 275 -11.84 -2.53 -4.66
N GLN A 276 -12.57 -1.97 -5.62
CA GLN A 276 -13.44 -2.70 -6.53
C GLN A 276 -13.45 -2.01 -7.89
N ASP A 277 -12.91 -2.66 -8.93
CA ASP A 277 -12.71 -2.03 -10.24
C ASP A 277 -14.02 -1.81 -11.00
N VAL A 278 -15.00 -2.71 -10.77
CA VAL A 278 -16.34 -2.65 -11.37
C VAL A 278 -17.39 -2.85 -10.29
N ILE A 279 -18.26 -1.88 -10.13
CA ILE A 279 -19.39 -1.91 -9.18
C ILE A 279 -20.69 -1.96 -9.97
N LYS A 280 -21.62 -2.86 -9.58
CA LYS A 280 -22.90 -3.10 -10.27
C LYS A 280 -24.10 -2.39 -9.62
N LYS A 281 -23.89 -1.74 -8.47
CA LYS A 281 -24.92 -1.03 -7.68
C LYS A 281 -24.45 0.40 -7.34
N ASP A 282 -25.12 1.07 -6.42
CA ASP A 282 -24.62 2.37 -5.92
C ASP A 282 -23.21 2.21 -5.33
N PRO A 283 -22.22 2.99 -5.79
CA PRO A 283 -20.84 2.84 -5.34
C PRO A 283 -20.64 3.07 -3.85
N PHE A 284 -21.39 3.99 -3.24
CA PHE A 284 -21.26 4.27 -1.82
C PHE A 284 -21.89 3.18 -0.95
N GLU A 285 -22.97 2.55 -1.40
CA GLU A 285 -23.53 1.35 -0.75
C GLU A 285 -22.54 0.19 -0.84
N SER A 286 -21.92 -0.02 -2.00
CA SER A 286 -20.93 -1.08 -2.21
C SER A 286 -19.74 -0.94 -1.29
N ILE A 287 -19.08 0.25 -1.28
CA ILE A 287 -17.91 0.46 -0.42
C ILE A 287 -18.26 0.47 1.07
N ALA A 288 -19.46 0.92 1.45
CA ALA A 288 -19.93 0.86 2.84
C ALA A 288 -20.14 -0.59 3.31
N GLN A 289 -20.65 -1.46 2.46
CA GLN A 289 -20.80 -2.89 2.74
C GLN A 289 -19.42 -3.53 2.95
N SER A 290 -18.46 -3.31 2.04
CA SER A 290 -17.10 -3.81 2.14
C SER A 290 -16.38 -3.28 3.39
N PHE A 291 -16.52 -1.98 3.68
CA PHE A 291 -15.98 -1.36 4.89
C PHE A 291 -16.52 -2.00 6.17
N SER A 292 -17.82 -2.20 6.23
CA SER A 292 -18.49 -2.79 7.40
C SER A 292 -18.01 -4.21 7.66
N TYR A 293 -17.86 -5.02 6.62
CA TYR A 293 -17.34 -6.38 6.75
C TYR A 293 -15.90 -6.38 7.26
N VAL A 294 -15.00 -5.60 6.64
CA VAL A 294 -13.60 -5.51 7.04
C VAL A 294 -13.47 -5.07 8.49
N LYS A 295 -14.22 -4.02 8.89
CA LYS A 295 -14.22 -3.47 10.25
C LYS A 295 -14.68 -4.47 11.30
N GLN A 296 -15.70 -5.24 11.00
CA GLN A 296 -16.33 -6.17 11.98
C GLN A 296 -15.61 -7.51 12.06
N ASN A 297 -15.00 -7.98 10.98
CA ASN A 297 -14.52 -9.34 10.87
C ASN A 297 -13.01 -9.47 10.74
N LEU A 298 -12.30 -8.46 10.21
CA LEU A 298 -10.90 -8.59 9.82
C LEU A 298 -9.95 -7.69 10.63
N VAL A 299 -10.38 -6.47 10.99
CA VAL A 299 -9.57 -5.49 11.74
C VAL A 299 -10.15 -5.36 13.15
N LYS A 300 -9.47 -5.97 14.12
CA LYS A 300 -9.85 -5.93 15.55
C LYS A 300 -9.00 -4.94 16.30
#